data_2c9dcf9750f7c184dae6d1fa8f4d9bf1
#
_entry.id   2c9dcf9750f7c184dae6d1fa8f4d9bf1
#
_cell.length_a   1.000
_cell.length_b   1.000
_cell.length_c   1.000
_cell.angle_alpha   90.00
_cell.angle_beta   90.00
_cell.angle_gamma   90.00
#
_symmetry.space_group_name_H-M   'P 1'
#
loop_
_entity.id
_entity.type
_entity.pdbx_description
1 polymer ?
#
loop_
_entity_poly.entity_id
_entity_poly.type
_entity_poly.pdbx_seq_one_letter_code
_entity_poly.pdbx_strand_id
1 'polypeptide(L)'
;MFFASHGQKQLSRIPSPYCGNAEQFLFQSKLCCNHLASETKNVIQKLTTGEYNHYQFTDIPLTETVPPTPHTYPPPEKIPPYQAEGVIGSVAQSLGRMFGYRENCQHLIYDIYPVRGYEQSSSFINSRKMLGFHSDGSAHTKLIPDYTLLFCIRSDPNSINLIADVKNIVRKLPKWVTDELFEPHFLHTVSQNPARTILKPIHFLEEEQHPITY
;
A
#
# COMPACT_ATOMS: atom_id res chain seq x y z
N MET A 1 21.67 6.05 -0.13
CA MET A 1 21.76 4.61 -0.50
C MET A 1 20.64 3.87 0.22
N PHE A 2 19.86 3.02 -0.46
CA PHE A 2 18.69 2.37 0.12
C PHE A 2 19.02 1.12 0.96
N PHE A 3 19.91 0.27 0.46
CA PHE A 3 20.45 -0.89 1.16
C PHE A 3 21.94 -0.72 1.44
N ALA A 4 22.43 -1.32 2.53
CA ALA A 4 23.85 -1.54 2.73
C ALA A 4 24.38 -2.54 1.69
N SER A 5 25.69 -2.57 1.48
CA SER A 5 26.36 -3.29 0.37
C SER A 5 25.97 -4.77 0.18
N HIS A 6 25.59 -5.45 1.25
CA HIS A 6 25.15 -6.87 1.19
C HIS A 6 23.64 -7.05 0.95
N GLY A 7 22.85 -6.02 1.13
CA GLY A 7 21.39 -6.11 1.02
C GLY A 7 20.89 -6.43 -0.39
N GLN A 8 21.55 -5.89 -1.41
CA GLN A 8 21.19 -6.16 -2.81
C GLN A 8 21.35 -7.65 -3.20
N LYS A 9 22.38 -8.33 -2.68
CA LYS A 9 22.56 -9.76 -2.92
C LYS A 9 21.47 -10.61 -2.27
N GLN A 10 20.89 -10.15 -1.18
CA GLN A 10 19.79 -10.85 -0.53
C GLN A 10 18.47 -10.73 -1.32
N LEU A 11 18.24 -9.58 -1.97
CA LEU A 11 17.05 -9.40 -2.81
C LEU A 11 16.95 -10.41 -3.96
N SER A 12 18.07 -10.84 -4.55
CA SER A 12 18.05 -11.85 -5.61
C SER A 12 17.60 -13.25 -5.16
N ARG A 13 17.50 -13.47 -3.85
CA ARG A 13 17.10 -14.74 -3.23
C ARG A 13 15.69 -14.69 -2.65
N ILE A 14 14.98 -13.59 -2.83
CA ILE A 14 13.61 -13.46 -2.35
C ILE A 14 12.72 -14.46 -3.08
N PRO A 15 11.98 -15.31 -2.35
CA PRO A 15 11.01 -16.21 -2.97
C PRO A 15 9.77 -15.44 -3.44
N SER A 16 8.94 -16.09 -4.23
CA SER A 16 7.66 -15.53 -4.66
C SER A 16 6.79 -15.13 -3.47
N PRO A 17 6.20 -13.93 -3.45
CA PRO A 17 5.17 -13.57 -2.46
C PRO A 17 3.79 -14.19 -2.80
N TYR A 18 3.70 -14.84 -3.96
CA TYR A 18 2.47 -15.39 -4.51
C TYR A 18 2.38 -16.91 -4.22
N CYS A 19 1.17 -17.45 -4.23
CA CYS A 19 0.91 -18.90 -4.26
C CYS A 19 1.72 -19.77 -3.28
N GLY A 20 1.34 -19.75 -2.01
CA GLY A 20 1.81 -20.73 -1.00
C GLY A 20 3.17 -20.47 -0.38
N ASN A 21 3.92 -19.47 -0.86
CA ASN A 21 5.26 -19.14 -0.34
C ASN A 21 5.29 -17.93 0.61
N ALA A 22 4.14 -17.46 1.06
CA ALA A 22 4.03 -16.24 1.87
C ALA A 22 4.94 -16.24 3.12
N GLU A 23 5.00 -17.36 3.84
CA GLU A 23 5.85 -17.47 5.05
C GLU A 23 7.33 -17.34 4.71
N GLN A 24 7.79 -18.02 3.65
CA GLN A 24 9.18 -17.92 3.23
C GLN A 24 9.51 -16.51 2.73
N PHE A 25 8.59 -15.90 2.00
CA PHE A 25 8.73 -14.51 1.56
C PHE A 25 8.86 -13.56 2.75
N LEU A 26 7.97 -13.66 3.74
CA LEU A 26 8.01 -12.83 4.95
C LEU A 26 9.31 -13.03 5.73
N PHE A 27 9.75 -14.26 5.86
CA PHE A 27 11.01 -14.59 6.55
C PHE A 27 12.22 -13.96 5.84
N GLN A 28 12.34 -14.15 4.52
CA GLN A 28 13.45 -13.57 3.74
C GLN A 28 13.38 -12.04 3.71
N SER A 29 12.20 -11.46 3.60
CA SER A 29 12.01 -10.00 3.69
C SER A 29 12.46 -9.46 5.04
N LYS A 30 12.21 -10.19 6.13
CA LYS A 30 12.69 -9.83 7.47
C LYS A 30 14.22 -9.87 7.57
N LEU A 31 14.86 -10.83 6.93
CA LEU A 31 16.31 -10.86 6.86
C LEU A 31 16.87 -9.66 6.05
N CYS A 32 16.24 -9.34 4.91
CA CYS A 32 16.64 -8.20 4.09
C CYS A 32 16.44 -6.85 4.81
N CYS A 33 15.43 -6.72 5.67
CA CYS A 33 15.19 -5.55 6.48
C CYS A 33 16.43 -5.16 7.33
N ASN A 34 17.19 -6.13 7.83
CA ASN A 34 18.39 -5.86 8.60
C ASN A 34 19.50 -5.15 7.80
N HIS A 35 19.45 -5.28 6.47
CA HIS A 35 20.40 -4.68 5.53
C HIS A 35 19.94 -3.35 4.94
N LEU A 36 18.82 -2.78 5.38
CA LEU A 36 18.47 -1.42 5.04
C LEU A 36 19.51 -0.44 5.54
N ALA A 37 19.84 0.56 4.74
CA ALA A 37 20.79 1.58 5.13
C ALA A 37 20.30 2.41 6.33
N SER A 38 21.24 3.03 7.05
CA SER A 38 20.91 3.82 8.24
C SER A 38 19.93 4.95 7.95
N GLU A 39 20.08 5.61 6.80
CA GLU A 39 19.20 6.68 6.36
C GLU A 39 17.76 6.15 6.13
N THR A 40 17.64 4.99 5.49
CA THR A 40 16.35 4.32 5.26
C THR A 40 15.69 3.94 6.60
N LYS A 41 16.46 3.37 7.52
CA LYS A 41 15.97 3.03 8.86
C LYS A 41 15.52 4.25 9.65
N ASN A 42 16.24 5.36 9.55
CA ASN A 42 15.86 6.62 10.20
C ASN A 42 14.53 7.16 9.66
N VAL A 43 14.32 7.11 8.35
CA VAL A 43 13.03 7.49 7.75
C VAL A 43 11.90 6.58 8.23
N ILE A 44 12.13 5.27 8.28
CA ILE A 44 11.14 4.31 8.80
C ILE A 44 10.81 4.62 10.26
N GLN A 45 11.80 4.94 11.07
CA GLN A 45 11.57 5.34 12.47
C GLN A 45 10.68 6.60 12.54
N LYS A 46 10.92 7.61 11.71
CA LYS A 46 10.12 8.82 11.67
C LYS A 46 8.67 8.57 11.24
N LEU A 47 8.45 7.61 10.33
CA LEU A 47 7.11 7.16 9.97
C LEU A 47 6.42 6.47 11.17
N THR A 48 7.13 5.56 11.86
CA THR A 48 6.56 4.81 13.00
C THR A 48 6.29 5.68 14.22
N THR A 49 7.02 6.76 14.40
CA THR A 49 6.79 7.74 15.47
C THR A 49 5.76 8.82 15.11
N GLY A 50 5.24 8.81 13.87
CA GLY A 50 4.29 9.81 13.39
C GLY A 50 4.92 11.19 13.11
N GLU A 51 6.27 11.29 13.10
CA GLU A 51 6.96 12.52 12.66
C GLU A 51 6.71 12.77 11.16
N TYR A 52 6.62 11.68 10.36
CA TYR A 52 6.24 11.72 8.97
C TYR A 52 4.90 11.01 8.75
N ASN A 53 4.02 11.63 7.97
CA ASN A 53 2.76 11.02 7.53
C ASN A 53 2.95 10.20 6.25
N HIS A 54 3.93 10.56 5.44
CA HIS A 54 4.29 9.88 4.20
C HIS A 54 5.75 10.16 3.87
N TYR A 55 6.34 9.30 3.05
CA TYR A 55 7.68 9.49 2.53
C TYR A 55 7.84 8.81 1.18
N GLN A 56 8.54 9.46 0.27
CA GLN A 56 8.89 8.91 -1.04
C GLN A 56 10.38 8.58 -1.08
N PHE A 57 10.68 7.30 -1.17
CA PHE A 57 12.05 6.85 -1.47
C PHE A 57 12.29 6.96 -2.97
N THR A 58 13.44 7.51 -3.34
CA THR A 58 13.92 7.59 -4.72
C THR A 58 15.17 6.74 -4.89
N ASP A 59 15.54 6.49 -6.15
CA ASP A 59 16.82 5.85 -6.50
C ASP A 59 17.00 4.46 -5.87
N ILE A 60 15.90 3.68 -5.80
CA ILE A 60 15.96 2.30 -5.35
C ILE A 60 16.54 1.44 -6.48
N PRO A 61 17.73 0.88 -6.31
CA PRO A 61 18.38 0.15 -7.38
C PRO A 61 17.72 -1.22 -7.57
N LEU A 62 17.16 -1.46 -8.74
CA LEU A 62 16.77 -2.78 -9.22
C LEU A 62 17.75 -3.21 -10.31
N THR A 63 18.19 -4.45 -10.26
CA THR A 63 19.05 -5.05 -11.29
C THR A 63 18.27 -5.90 -12.28
N GLU A 64 17.03 -6.22 -11.95
CA GLU A 64 16.15 -6.98 -12.83
C GLU A 64 15.66 -6.14 -14.01
N THR A 65 15.51 -6.79 -15.15
CA THR A 65 14.85 -6.19 -16.30
C THR A 65 13.35 -6.15 -16.04
N VAL A 66 12.77 -4.95 -16.05
CA VAL A 66 11.33 -4.79 -15.88
C VAL A 66 10.60 -5.31 -17.10
N PRO A 67 9.76 -6.35 -16.99
CA PRO A 67 9.04 -6.91 -18.12
C PRO A 67 8.03 -5.89 -18.68
N PRO A 68 7.56 -6.07 -19.92
CA PRO A 68 6.48 -5.26 -20.47
C PRO A 68 5.25 -5.30 -19.56
N THR A 69 4.49 -4.20 -19.54
CA THR A 69 3.20 -4.18 -18.82
C THR A 69 2.28 -5.27 -19.37
N PRO A 70 1.73 -6.14 -18.51
CA PRO A 70 0.82 -7.19 -18.96
C PRO A 70 -0.44 -6.62 -19.61
N HIS A 71 -1.00 -7.33 -20.58
CA HIS A 71 -2.24 -6.94 -21.25
C HIS A 71 -3.46 -7.69 -20.71
N THR A 72 -3.24 -8.64 -19.81
CA THR A 72 -4.29 -9.51 -19.25
C THR A 72 -4.31 -9.41 -17.73
N TYR A 73 -5.46 -9.74 -17.13
CA TYR A 73 -5.60 -9.91 -15.71
C TYR A 73 -6.26 -11.27 -15.41
N PRO A 74 -5.75 -12.08 -14.51
CA PRO A 74 -4.52 -11.88 -13.73
C PRO A 74 -3.26 -11.78 -14.61
N PRO A 75 -2.17 -11.21 -14.11
CA PRO A 75 -0.92 -11.14 -14.86
C PRO A 75 -0.39 -12.56 -15.12
N PRO A 76 0.44 -12.73 -16.14
CA PRO A 76 1.22 -13.96 -16.28
C PRO A 76 2.02 -14.23 -15.01
N GLU A 77 2.25 -15.51 -14.72
CA GLU A 77 3.07 -15.90 -13.57
C GLU A 77 4.43 -15.21 -13.65
N LYS A 78 4.77 -14.49 -12.59
CA LYS A 78 6.07 -13.87 -12.45
C LYS A 78 7.14 -14.91 -12.17
N ILE A 79 8.25 -14.76 -12.84
CA ILE A 79 9.45 -15.58 -12.62
C ILE A 79 10.49 -14.78 -11.80
N PRO A 80 11.36 -15.46 -11.02
CA PRO A 80 12.44 -14.78 -10.31
C PRO A 80 13.35 -13.98 -11.25
N PRO A 81 14.02 -12.96 -10.73
CA PRO A 81 14.06 -12.54 -9.32
C PRO A 81 12.87 -11.63 -8.94
N TYR A 82 12.44 -11.72 -7.68
CA TYR A 82 11.36 -10.89 -7.11
C TYR A 82 11.95 -9.69 -6.35
N GLN A 83 12.80 -8.90 -6.98
CA GLN A 83 13.53 -7.82 -6.30
C GLN A 83 12.63 -6.69 -5.86
N ALA A 84 11.68 -6.28 -6.70
CA ALA A 84 10.72 -5.22 -6.37
C ALA A 84 9.86 -5.61 -5.17
N GLU A 85 9.37 -6.85 -5.16
CA GLU A 85 8.60 -7.41 -4.06
C GLU A 85 9.45 -7.52 -2.79
N GLY A 86 10.71 -7.88 -2.93
CA GLY A 86 11.68 -7.93 -1.83
C GLY A 86 11.95 -6.56 -1.22
N VAL A 87 12.00 -5.50 -2.02
CA VAL A 87 12.11 -4.12 -1.54
C VAL A 87 10.88 -3.76 -0.70
N ILE A 88 9.68 -3.95 -1.23
CA ILE A 88 8.43 -3.71 -0.49
C ILE A 88 8.40 -4.53 0.79
N GLY A 89 8.68 -5.83 0.70
CA GLY A 89 8.69 -6.73 1.85
C GLY A 89 9.66 -6.29 2.94
N SER A 90 10.85 -5.84 2.57
CA SER A 90 11.87 -5.38 3.52
C SER A 90 11.43 -4.12 4.27
N VAL A 91 10.84 -3.16 3.57
CA VAL A 91 10.31 -1.95 4.19
C VAL A 91 9.11 -2.28 5.06
N ALA A 92 8.17 -3.07 4.56
CA ALA A 92 6.99 -3.48 5.30
C ALA A 92 7.33 -4.21 6.60
N GLN A 93 8.29 -5.14 6.56
CA GLN A 93 8.77 -5.85 7.75
C GLN A 93 9.50 -4.95 8.76
N SER A 94 9.91 -3.77 8.34
CA SER A 94 10.49 -2.75 9.24
C SER A 94 9.43 -1.85 9.86
N LEU A 95 8.31 -1.63 9.16
CA LEU A 95 7.18 -0.86 9.65
C LEU A 95 6.27 -1.68 10.57
N GLY A 96 6.12 -2.99 10.31
CA GLY A 96 5.25 -3.84 11.07
C GLY A 96 5.02 -5.20 10.41
N ARG A 97 3.83 -5.74 10.57
CA ARG A 97 3.45 -7.05 10.03
C ARG A 97 2.67 -6.88 8.73
N MET A 98 3.16 -7.47 7.66
CA MET A 98 2.38 -7.59 6.43
C MET A 98 1.22 -8.55 6.61
N PHE A 99 0.10 -8.24 5.98
CA PHE A 99 -1.06 -9.12 5.92
C PHE A 99 -1.79 -8.94 4.58
N GLY A 100 -2.57 -9.94 4.20
CA GLY A 100 -3.49 -9.89 3.08
C GLY A 100 -4.91 -10.18 3.56
N TYR A 101 -5.90 -9.53 2.96
CA TYR A 101 -7.30 -9.79 3.26
C TYR A 101 -7.75 -11.12 2.64
N ARG A 102 -8.55 -11.86 3.39
CA ARG A 102 -9.06 -13.18 2.97
C ARG A 102 -9.91 -13.07 1.70
N GLU A 103 -10.65 -12.00 1.56
CA GLU A 103 -11.50 -11.68 0.42
C GLU A 103 -10.70 -11.50 -0.86
N ASN A 104 -9.43 -11.17 -0.73
CA ASN A 104 -8.49 -10.94 -1.83
C ASN A 104 -7.46 -12.08 -1.92
N CYS A 105 -7.86 -13.31 -1.65
CA CYS A 105 -7.01 -14.50 -1.69
C CYS A 105 -5.75 -14.42 -0.81
N GLN A 106 -5.74 -13.55 0.20
CA GLN A 106 -4.62 -13.32 1.12
C GLN A 106 -3.31 -12.88 0.43
N HIS A 107 -3.41 -12.27 -0.74
CA HIS A 107 -2.22 -11.72 -1.41
C HIS A 107 -1.54 -10.67 -0.52
N LEU A 108 -0.24 -10.81 -0.33
CA LEU A 108 0.58 -9.84 0.40
C LEU A 108 0.96 -8.64 -0.46
N ILE A 109 1.06 -8.84 -1.76
CA ILE A 109 1.43 -7.84 -2.75
C ILE A 109 0.48 -7.94 -3.94
N TYR A 110 0.10 -6.79 -4.45
CA TYR A 110 -0.78 -6.66 -5.61
C TYR A 110 -0.04 -5.96 -6.74
N ASP A 111 -0.12 -6.53 -7.93
CA ASP A 111 0.34 -5.87 -9.14
C ASP A 111 -0.76 -4.97 -9.70
N ILE A 112 -0.48 -3.67 -9.75
CA ILE A 112 -1.41 -2.67 -10.25
C ILE A 112 -0.90 -2.15 -11.60
N TYR A 113 -1.70 -2.32 -12.63
CA TYR A 113 -1.38 -1.86 -13.99
C TYR A 113 -2.66 -1.75 -14.84
N PRO A 114 -2.70 -0.84 -15.84
CA PRO A 114 -3.85 -0.77 -16.72
C PRO A 114 -3.91 -2.00 -17.64
N VAL A 115 -5.08 -2.65 -17.70
CA VAL A 115 -5.33 -3.81 -18.56
C VAL A 115 -5.99 -3.35 -19.84
N ARG A 116 -5.51 -3.85 -20.98
CA ARG A 116 -6.04 -3.52 -22.31
C ARG A 116 -7.53 -3.88 -22.42
N GLY A 117 -8.34 -2.91 -22.84
CA GLY A 117 -9.78 -3.04 -22.96
C GLY A 117 -10.56 -2.80 -21.65
N TYR A 118 -9.85 -2.61 -20.52
CA TYR A 118 -10.43 -2.29 -19.22
C TYR A 118 -10.04 -0.91 -18.69
N GLU A 119 -9.40 -0.08 -19.52
CA GLU A 119 -8.87 1.23 -19.12
C GLU A 119 -9.95 2.16 -18.56
N GLN A 120 -11.20 1.97 -19.02
CA GLN A 120 -12.36 2.76 -18.59
C GLN A 120 -13.26 2.04 -17.60
N SER A 121 -12.85 0.87 -17.10
CA SER A 121 -13.61 0.12 -16.12
C SER A 121 -13.72 0.89 -14.79
N SER A 122 -14.68 0.50 -13.97
CA SER A 122 -14.78 1.00 -12.59
C SER A 122 -13.75 0.37 -11.64
N SER A 123 -13.05 -0.67 -12.07
CA SER A 123 -11.99 -1.30 -11.29
C SER A 123 -10.72 -0.45 -11.34
N PHE A 124 -10.32 0.09 -10.21
CA PHE A 124 -9.10 0.91 -10.08
C PHE A 124 -7.81 0.10 -10.22
N ILE A 125 -7.86 -1.23 -10.02
CA ILE A 125 -6.66 -2.09 -10.10
C ILE A 125 -6.13 -2.15 -11.53
N ASN A 126 -7.00 -2.08 -12.54
CA ASN A 126 -6.66 -2.29 -13.94
C ASN A 126 -7.19 -1.22 -14.88
N SER A 127 -7.59 -0.07 -14.35
CA SER A 127 -8.10 1.05 -15.13
C SER A 127 -7.13 2.23 -15.17
N ARG A 128 -7.39 3.19 -16.07
CA ARG A 128 -6.71 4.49 -16.13
C ARG A 128 -7.56 5.61 -15.52
N LYS A 129 -8.71 5.28 -14.96
CA LYS A 129 -9.54 6.28 -14.33
C LYS A 129 -8.88 6.81 -13.07
N MET A 130 -9.07 8.10 -12.86
CA MET A 130 -8.64 8.72 -11.60
C MET A 130 -9.40 8.06 -10.44
N LEU A 131 -8.65 7.61 -9.46
CA LEU A 131 -9.18 7.16 -8.19
C LEU A 131 -9.31 8.38 -7.27
N GLY A 132 -10.51 8.57 -6.71
CA GLY A 132 -10.75 9.64 -5.74
C GLY A 132 -9.93 9.47 -4.46
N PHE A 133 -9.86 10.51 -3.64
CA PHE A 133 -9.24 10.40 -2.33
C PHE A 133 -9.94 9.34 -1.48
N HIS A 134 -9.16 8.47 -0.91
CA HIS A 134 -9.62 7.38 -0.04
C HIS A 134 -8.49 6.97 0.90
N SER A 135 -8.82 6.20 1.91
CA SER A 135 -7.85 5.44 2.71
C SER A 135 -8.06 3.95 2.47
N ASP A 136 -6.96 3.22 2.35
CA ASP A 136 -7.02 1.79 2.12
C ASP A 136 -7.60 1.04 3.32
N GLY A 137 -8.32 -0.04 3.04
CA GLY A 137 -8.88 -0.91 4.07
C GLY A 137 -9.99 -0.31 4.91
N SER A 138 -10.44 0.89 4.61
CA SER A 138 -11.47 1.62 5.36
C SER A 138 -12.80 0.87 5.49
N ALA A 139 -13.09 0.00 4.53
CA ALA A 139 -14.25 -0.87 4.55
C ALA A 139 -14.17 -2.02 5.58
N HIS A 140 -12.98 -2.33 6.06
CA HIS A 140 -12.78 -3.39 7.05
C HIS A 140 -12.91 -2.82 8.46
N THR A 141 -13.71 -3.48 9.29
CA THR A 141 -13.99 -3.01 10.65
C THR A 141 -12.98 -3.46 11.69
N LYS A 142 -12.21 -4.51 11.39
CA LYS A 142 -11.36 -5.19 12.38
C LYS A 142 -9.87 -5.07 12.11
N LEU A 143 -9.49 -4.87 10.86
CA LEU A 143 -8.08 -4.82 10.47
C LEU A 143 -7.92 -3.78 9.36
N ILE A 144 -7.48 -2.60 9.77
CA ILE A 144 -7.16 -1.49 8.89
C ILE A 144 -5.63 -1.40 8.84
N PRO A 145 -5.02 -1.23 7.66
CA PRO A 145 -3.58 -1.10 7.58
C PRO A 145 -3.13 0.24 8.15
N ASP A 146 -2.08 0.21 8.98
CA ASP A 146 -1.41 1.44 9.45
C ASP A 146 -0.59 2.10 8.33
N TYR A 147 -0.13 1.29 7.38
CA TYR A 147 0.71 1.74 6.26
C TYR A 147 0.29 1.07 4.96
N THR A 148 0.25 1.86 3.90
CA THR A 148 0.18 1.39 2.51
C THR A 148 1.51 1.69 1.81
N LEU A 149 2.08 0.69 1.16
CA LEU A 149 3.33 0.80 0.42
C LEU A 149 3.06 0.66 -1.07
N LEU A 150 3.51 1.63 -1.84
CA LEU A 150 3.46 1.60 -3.31
C LEU A 150 4.88 1.59 -3.84
N PHE A 151 5.17 0.67 -4.75
CA PHE A 151 6.44 0.61 -5.46
C PHE A 151 6.21 0.81 -6.95
N CYS A 152 6.70 1.92 -7.48
CA CYS A 152 6.57 2.24 -8.89
C CYS A 152 7.66 1.51 -9.68
N ILE A 153 7.27 0.47 -10.41
CA ILE A 153 8.17 -0.30 -11.28
C ILE A 153 8.37 0.43 -12.62
N ARG A 154 7.31 1.05 -13.13
CA ARG A 154 7.32 1.80 -14.39
C ARG A 154 6.46 3.06 -14.22
N SER A 155 7.08 4.21 -14.35
CA SER A 155 6.38 5.48 -14.25
C SER A 155 5.80 5.90 -15.60
N ASP A 156 4.64 6.56 -15.55
CA ASP A 156 4.11 7.41 -16.61
C ASP A 156 4.20 8.86 -16.11
N PRO A 157 4.87 9.77 -16.85
CA PRO A 157 5.01 11.16 -16.41
C PRO A 157 3.68 11.91 -16.27
N ASN A 158 2.60 11.37 -16.86
CA ASN A 158 1.24 11.92 -16.72
C ASN A 158 0.47 11.30 -15.55
N SER A 159 1.02 10.31 -14.89
CA SER A 159 0.40 9.66 -13.73
C SER A 159 0.91 10.29 -12.45
N ILE A 160 0.01 10.86 -11.68
CA ILE A 160 0.31 11.53 -10.40
C ILE A 160 -0.43 10.84 -9.25
N ASN A 161 0.25 10.74 -8.12
CA ASN A 161 -0.37 10.38 -6.85
C ASN A 161 -0.54 11.64 -6.02
N LEU A 162 -1.75 11.85 -5.52
CA LEU A 162 -2.08 12.95 -4.64
C LEU A 162 -2.23 12.41 -3.22
N ILE A 163 -1.59 13.06 -2.26
CA ILE A 163 -1.68 12.72 -0.85
C ILE A 163 -2.34 13.89 -0.12
N ALA A 164 -3.37 13.56 0.66
CA ALA A 164 -4.06 14.53 1.50
C ALA A 164 -3.82 14.20 2.98
N ASP A 165 -3.33 15.16 3.73
CA ASP A 165 -3.17 15.05 5.18
C ASP A 165 -4.50 15.37 5.85
N VAL A 166 -5.20 14.31 6.25
CA VAL A 166 -6.52 14.39 6.88
C VAL A 166 -6.50 15.19 8.16
N LYS A 167 -5.49 15.04 9.01
CA LYS A 167 -5.38 15.82 10.26
C LYS A 167 -5.38 17.32 9.99
N ASN A 168 -4.63 17.73 8.96
CA ASN A 168 -4.57 19.14 8.55
C ASN A 168 -5.87 19.62 7.91
N ILE A 169 -6.56 18.75 7.17
CA ILE A 169 -7.86 19.06 6.57
C ILE A 169 -8.88 19.28 7.70
N VAL A 170 -9.04 18.31 8.58
CA VAL A 170 -10.03 18.33 9.67
C VAL A 170 -9.88 19.56 10.57
N ARG A 171 -8.64 19.94 10.88
CA ARG A 171 -8.36 21.16 11.68
C ARG A 171 -8.85 22.46 11.02
N LYS A 172 -9.02 22.46 9.71
CA LYS A 172 -9.48 23.62 8.94
C LYS A 172 -10.99 23.61 8.69
N LEU A 173 -11.66 22.51 8.98
CA LEU A 173 -13.10 22.42 8.81
C LEU A 173 -13.83 23.20 9.92
N PRO A 174 -14.99 23.80 9.60
CA PRO A 174 -15.87 24.34 10.62
C PRO A 174 -16.29 23.25 11.60
N LYS A 175 -16.46 23.61 12.88
CA LYS A 175 -16.81 22.63 13.92
C LYS A 175 -18.04 21.81 13.60
N TRP A 176 -19.09 22.43 13.06
CA TRP A 176 -20.33 21.72 12.71
C TRP A 176 -20.09 20.64 11.64
N VAL A 177 -19.18 20.86 10.68
CA VAL A 177 -18.81 19.84 9.69
C VAL A 177 -18.10 18.68 10.37
N THR A 178 -17.16 19.00 11.25
CA THR A 178 -16.42 17.96 11.99
C THR A 178 -17.37 17.13 12.85
N ASP A 179 -18.28 17.76 13.57
CA ASP A 179 -19.27 17.08 14.40
C ASP A 179 -20.12 16.12 13.55
N GLU A 180 -20.60 16.56 12.39
CA GLU A 180 -21.38 15.74 11.47
C GLU A 180 -20.59 14.54 10.92
N LEU A 181 -19.30 14.71 10.67
CA LEU A 181 -18.44 13.62 10.19
C LEU A 181 -18.18 12.53 11.24
N PHE A 182 -18.41 12.80 12.52
CA PHE A 182 -18.36 11.79 13.58
C PHE A 182 -19.64 10.96 13.67
N GLU A 183 -20.73 11.44 13.10
CA GLU A 183 -22.00 10.73 13.15
C GLU A 183 -22.08 9.65 12.05
N PRO A 184 -22.72 8.50 12.31
CA PRO A 184 -22.79 7.40 11.35
C PRO A 184 -23.86 7.61 10.27
N HIS A 185 -23.88 8.79 9.66
CA HIS A 185 -24.91 9.17 8.66
C HIS A 185 -24.55 8.71 7.24
N PHE A 186 -23.32 8.25 7.01
CA PHE A 186 -22.85 7.91 5.68
C PHE A 186 -22.79 6.40 5.48
N LEU A 187 -23.37 5.94 4.38
CA LEU A 187 -23.30 4.54 3.98
C LEU A 187 -22.05 4.27 3.18
N HIS A 188 -21.24 3.33 3.66
CA HIS A 188 -20.08 2.86 2.94
C HIS A 188 -20.35 1.47 2.36
N THR A 189 -20.30 1.35 1.05
CA THR A 189 -20.50 0.06 0.36
C THR A 189 -19.18 -0.71 0.33
N VAL A 190 -19.15 -1.83 1.03
CA VAL A 190 -18.00 -2.73 1.05
C VAL A 190 -18.09 -3.67 -0.14
N SER A 191 -17.18 -3.52 -1.09
CA SER A 191 -17.11 -4.33 -2.29
C SER A 191 -18.38 -4.27 -3.17
N GLN A 192 -18.41 -5.03 -4.23
CA GLN A 192 -19.54 -5.11 -5.14
C GLN A 192 -20.76 -5.85 -4.56
N ASN A 193 -20.74 -6.23 -3.28
CA ASN A 193 -21.84 -6.91 -2.64
C ASN A 193 -22.68 -5.89 -1.83
N PRO A 194 -23.86 -5.48 -2.33
CA PRO A 194 -24.73 -4.52 -1.65
C PRO A 194 -25.23 -5.00 -0.27
N ALA A 195 -25.17 -6.30 0.01
CA ALA A 195 -25.50 -6.85 1.33
C ALA A 195 -24.46 -6.52 2.42
N ARG A 196 -23.33 -5.93 2.05
CA ARG A 196 -22.26 -5.52 2.98
C ARG A 196 -22.15 -4.00 3.10
N THR A 197 -23.25 -3.31 3.06
CA THR A 197 -23.27 -1.88 3.35
C THR A 197 -23.08 -1.67 4.85
N ILE A 198 -22.14 -0.83 5.21
CA ILE A 198 -21.82 -0.50 6.60
C ILE A 198 -22.13 0.98 6.81
N LEU A 199 -22.87 1.26 7.88
CA LEU A 199 -23.04 2.61 8.38
C LEU A 199 -21.90 2.91 9.35
N LYS A 200 -21.09 3.89 9.06
CA LYS A 200 -19.92 4.27 9.85
C LYS A 200 -19.77 5.77 9.93
N PRO A 201 -19.19 6.29 11.02
CA PRO A 201 -18.65 7.64 11.01
C PRO A 201 -17.62 7.78 9.90
N ILE A 202 -17.69 8.85 9.12
CA ILE A 202 -16.67 9.15 8.10
C ILE A 202 -15.34 9.44 8.74
N HIS A 203 -15.37 9.97 9.96
CA HIS A 203 -14.21 10.41 10.66
C HIS A 203 -14.40 10.22 12.17
N PHE A 204 -13.37 9.78 12.85
CA PHE A 204 -13.29 9.83 14.30
C PHE A 204 -11.88 10.24 14.74
N LEU A 205 -11.81 10.96 15.84
CA LEU A 205 -10.57 11.36 16.49
C LEU A 205 -10.61 10.81 17.92
N GLU A 206 -9.84 9.79 18.17
CA GLU A 206 -9.38 9.50 19.53
C GLU A 206 -7.96 10.03 19.66
N GLU A 207 -7.58 10.51 20.83
CA GLU A 207 -6.29 11.18 21.03
C GLU A 207 -5.08 10.34 20.62
N GLU A 208 -5.22 9.02 20.61
CA GLU A 208 -4.17 8.05 20.29
C GLU A 208 -4.34 7.37 18.91
N GLN A 209 -5.41 7.64 18.17
CA GLN A 209 -5.67 6.98 16.89
C GLN A 209 -5.53 7.96 15.72
N HIS A 210 -4.97 7.46 14.62
CA HIS A 210 -4.93 8.22 13.38
C HIS A 210 -6.36 8.41 12.84
N PRO A 211 -6.73 9.61 12.38
CA PRO A 211 -8.02 9.83 11.78
C PRO A 211 -8.16 8.96 10.53
N ILE A 212 -9.27 8.26 10.45
CA ILE A 212 -9.63 7.44 9.31
C ILE A 212 -10.65 8.21 8.51
N THR A 213 -10.35 8.47 7.25
CA THR A 213 -11.29 9.04 6.28
C THR A 213 -11.71 7.99 5.27
N TYR A 214 -12.92 8.11 4.81
CA TYR A 214 -13.52 7.24 3.82
C TYR A 214 -13.87 8.02 2.56
#